data_3d949994cde6d693d9a1d0b14b8d95d5
#
_entry.id   3d949994cde6d693d9a1d0b14b8d95d5
#
_cell.length_a   1.000
_cell.length_b   1.000
_cell.length_c   1.000
_cell.angle_alpha   90.00
_cell.angle_beta   90.00
_cell.angle_gamma   90.00
#
_symmetry.space_group_name_H-M   'P 1'
#
loop_
_entity.id
_entity.type
_entity.pdbx_description
1 polymer ?
#
loop_
_entity_poly.entity_id
_entity_poly.type
_entity_poly.pdbx_seq_one_letter_code
_entity_poly.pdbx_strand_id
1 'polypeptide(L)'
;MIAPDRGVVVVEDAGTQGITGTYVQADVDPEPAPVQQALWVRTMSADECDVAGRLIRVRVFSGWDTGGLGVRAFDGRLNIASGLLAIGDRRNPERQLLVGPSGVISVSVFVGHDFDAICFDECGIGYPPSGPSEVTVLLHGDSWHTYTLRNTVDRWRIRC
;
A
#
# COMPACT_ATOMS: atom_id res chain seq x y z
N MET A 1 3.15 8.55 2.79
CA MET A 1 2.04 9.30 2.14
C MET A 1 2.32 9.37 0.67
N ILE A 2 1.38 9.01 -0.18
CA ILE A 2 1.55 8.96 -1.64
C ILE A 2 0.31 9.50 -2.36
N ALA A 3 0.47 9.99 -3.60
CA ALA A 3 -0.61 10.25 -4.56
C ALA A 3 -0.41 9.28 -5.74
N PRO A 4 -1.06 8.12 -5.75
CA PRO A 4 -0.86 7.13 -6.79
C PRO A 4 -1.49 7.62 -8.11
N ASP A 5 -0.69 7.67 -9.18
CA ASP A 5 -1.05 8.22 -10.49
C ASP A 5 -2.35 7.61 -11.05
N ARG A 6 -2.58 6.33 -10.80
CA ARG A 6 -3.80 5.61 -11.25
C ARG A 6 -4.75 5.22 -10.13
N GLY A 7 -4.61 5.80 -8.94
CA GLY A 7 -5.42 5.41 -7.79
C GLY A 7 -5.21 3.95 -7.37
N VAL A 8 -3.98 3.45 -7.45
CA VAL A 8 -3.64 2.07 -7.09
C VAL A 8 -2.34 2.04 -6.27
N VAL A 9 -2.44 1.50 -5.08
CA VAL A 9 -1.28 1.10 -4.27
C VAL A 9 -0.96 -0.36 -4.55
N VAL A 10 0.28 -0.65 -4.90
CA VAL A 10 0.75 -2.01 -5.22
C VAL A 10 1.58 -2.56 -4.07
N VAL A 11 1.33 -3.83 -3.72
CA VAL A 11 2.09 -4.63 -2.76
C VAL A 11 2.65 -5.81 -3.53
N GLU A 12 3.96 -5.86 -3.72
CA GLU A 12 4.61 -6.87 -4.57
C GLU A 12 6.04 -7.18 -4.17
N ASP A 13 6.58 -8.28 -4.70
CA ASP A 13 8.00 -8.57 -4.64
C ASP A 13 8.78 -7.58 -5.52
N ALA A 14 9.72 -6.85 -4.94
CA ALA A 14 10.55 -5.89 -5.67
C ALA A 14 11.44 -6.54 -6.75
N GLY A 15 11.74 -7.83 -6.61
CA GLY A 15 12.54 -8.60 -7.57
C GLY A 15 11.77 -9.06 -8.81
N THR A 16 10.43 -9.04 -8.79
CA THR A 16 9.57 -9.60 -9.85
C THR A 16 8.65 -8.56 -10.48
N GLN A 17 9.19 -7.39 -10.79
CA GLN A 17 8.44 -6.28 -11.36
C GLN A 17 7.70 -6.63 -12.67
N GLY A 18 6.51 -6.08 -12.85
CA GLY A 18 5.74 -6.20 -14.08
C GLY A 18 4.70 -7.33 -14.10
N ILE A 19 4.57 -8.09 -13.03
CA ILE A 19 3.54 -9.13 -12.91
C ILE A 19 2.15 -8.49 -12.75
N THR A 20 1.16 -9.08 -13.39
CA THR A 20 -0.25 -8.73 -13.20
C THR A 20 -0.66 -9.10 -11.77
N GLY A 21 -1.16 -8.12 -11.03
CA GLY A 21 -1.64 -8.32 -9.66
C GLY A 21 -3.14 -8.61 -9.60
N THR A 22 -3.56 -9.02 -8.43
CA THR A 22 -4.97 -9.19 -8.10
C THR A 22 -5.50 -7.90 -7.48
N TYR A 23 -6.62 -7.39 -8.02
CA TYR A 23 -7.30 -6.25 -7.42
C TYR A 23 -7.95 -6.64 -6.09
N VAL A 24 -7.73 -5.81 -5.09
CA VAL A 24 -8.27 -5.96 -3.75
C VAL A 24 -9.32 -4.87 -3.53
N GLN A 25 -10.52 -5.25 -3.14
CA GLN A 25 -11.63 -4.34 -2.83
C GLN A 25 -12.29 -4.77 -1.52
N ALA A 26 -12.75 -3.79 -0.74
CA ALA A 26 -13.31 -4.00 0.59
C ALA A 26 -14.62 -4.81 0.63
N ASP A 27 -15.35 -4.91 -0.49
CA ASP A 27 -16.69 -5.51 -0.55
C ASP A 27 -16.70 -6.93 -1.13
N VAL A 28 -15.55 -7.51 -1.39
CA VAL A 28 -15.45 -8.88 -1.93
C VAL A 28 -14.98 -9.79 -0.83
N ASP A 29 -15.83 -10.77 -0.45
CA ASP A 29 -15.42 -11.84 0.44
C ASP A 29 -14.21 -12.57 -0.17
N PRO A 30 -13.07 -12.61 0.52
CA PRO A 30 -11.91 -13.31 0.01
C PRO A 30 -12.23 -14.83 0.06
N GLU A 31 -12.53 -15.41 -1.08
CA GLU A 31 -12.37 -16.87 -1.20
C GLU A 31 -10.93 -17.23 -0.81
N PRO A 32 -10.67 -18.45 -0.29
CA PRO A 32 -9.31 -18.89 0.02
C PRO A 32 -8.49 -18.83 -1.26
N ALA A 33 -7.92 -17.67 -1.50
CA ALA A 33 -7.27 -17.33 -2.75
C ALA A 33 -5.97 -18.12 -2.89
N PRO A 34 -5.59 -18.53 -4.11
CA PRO A 34 -4.25 -19.03 -4.40
C PRO A 34 -3.21 -17.99 -3.96
N VAL A 35 -1.96 -18.42 -3.82
CA VAL A 35 -0.86 -17.51 -3.52
C VAL A 35 -0.81 -16.42 -4.58
N GLN A 36 -0.94 -15.17 -4.16
CA GLN A 36 -0.91 -14.01 -5.03
C GLN A 36 0.55 -13.66 -5.39
N GLN A 37 0.76 -13.07 -6.57
CA GLN A 37 2.08 -12.54 -6.98
C GLN A 37 2.20 -11.04 -6.73
N ALA A 38 1.10 -10.33 -6.75
CA ALA A 38 1.00 -8.92 -6.39
C ALA A 38 -0.43 -8.60 -5.97
N LEU A 39 -0.60 -7.62 -5.08
CA LEU A 39 -1.91 -7.07 -4.70
C LEU A 39 -2.01 -5.64 -5.21
N TRP A 40 -3.13 -5.32 -5.85
CA TRP A 40 -3.45 -3.98 -6.34
C TRP A 40 -4.61 -3.41 -5.54
N VAL A 41 -4.31 -2.51 -4.64
CA VAL A 41 -5.29 -1.90 -3.74
C VAL A 41 -5.80 -0.61 -4.37
N ARG A 42 -7.08 -0.55 -4.72
CA ARG A 42 -7.71 0.70 -5.19
C ARG A 42 -7.71 1.74 -4.09
N THR A 43 -7.44 2.97 -4.48
CA THR A 43 -7.44 4.16 -3.62
C THR A 43 -8.00 5.34 -4.39
N MET A 44 -8.08 6.50 -3.77
CA MET A 44 -8.29 7.76 -4.49
C MET A 44 -7.22 7.95 -5.56
N SER A 45 -7.58 8.61 -6.66
CA SER A 45 -6.65 9.02 -7.72
C SER A 45 -5.78 10.21 -7.29
N ALA A 46 -4.72 10.49 -8.07
CA ALA A 46 -3.88 11.65 -7.85
C ALA A 46 -4.68 12.96 -7.97
N ASP A 47 -5.59 13.06 -8.94
CA ASP A 47 -6.44 14.24 -9.12
C ASP A 47 -7.35 14.48 -7.91
N GLU A 48 -7.94 13.42 -7.36
CA GLU A 48 -8.74 13.52 -6.13
C GLU A 48 -7.88 13.91 -4.92
N CYS A 49 -6.66 13.39 -4.83
CA CYS A 49 -5.70 13.80 -3.80
C CYS A 49 -5.36 15.29 -3.88
N ASP A 50 -5.15 15.82 -5.08
CA ASP A 50 -4.85 17.23 -5.31
C ASP A 50 -6.03 18.13 -4.92
N VAL A 51 -7.24 17.77 -5.35
CA VAL A 51 -8.45 18.52 -5.00
C VAL A 51 -8.75 18.48 -3.50
N ALA A 52 -8.58 17.31 -2.87
CA ALA A 52 -8.77 17.17 -1.43
C ALA A 52 -7.67 17.81 -0.59
N GLY A 53 -6.53 18.18 -1.21
CA GLY A 53 -5.32 18.64 -0.51
C GLY A 53 -4.74 17.57 0.40
N ARG A 54 -4.91 16.29 0.07
CA ARG A 54 -4.51 15.15 0.89
C ARG A 54 -3.88 14.05 0.06
N LEU A 55 -2.96 13.33 0.68
CA LEU A 55 -2.30 12.16 0.11
C LEU A 55 -2.86 10.88 0.72
N ILE A 56 -2.78 9.78 -0.02
CA ILE A 56 -3.10 8.45 0.50
C ILE A 56 -2.13 8.12 1.64
N ARG A 57 -2.68 7.73 2.77
CA ARG A 57 -1.90 7.24 3.91
C ARG A 57 -1.67 5.74 3.74
N VAL A 58 -0.43 5.34 3.57
CA VAL A 58 -0.03 3.94 3.58
C VAL A 58 0.70 3.63 4.87
N ARG A 59 0.22 2.62 5.59
CA ARG A 59 0.84 2.12 6.83
C ARG A 59 1.21 0.66 6.64
N VAL A 60 2.32 0.26 7.22
CA VAL A 60 2.75 -1.14 7.23
C VAL A 60 3.07 -1.54 8.67
N PHE A 61 2.46 -2.62 9.10
CA PHE A 61 2.70 -3.22 10.40
C PHE A 61 3.16 -4.65 10.24
N SER A 62 3.93 -5.14 11.19
CA SER A 62 4.24 -6.56 11.36
C SER A 62 3.61 -7.05 12.66
N GLY A 63 3.18 -8.30 12.69
CA GLY A 63 2.53 -8.93 13.85
C GLY A 63 1.19 -9.57 13.54
N TRP A 64 0.35 -9.67 14.54
CA TRP A 64 -0.94 -10.39 14.47
C TRP A 64 -2.14 -9.55 14.90
N ASP A 65 -1.91 -8.36 15.43
CA ASP A 65 -2.99 -7.50 15.93
C ASP A 65 -3.67 -6.77 14.77
N THR A 66 -4.96 -7.01 14.61
CA THR A 66 -5.81 -6.41 13.58
C THR A 66 -6.68 -5.27 14.11
N GLY A 67 -6.55 -4.92 15.38
CA GLY A 67 -7.39 -3.91 16.03
C GLY A 67 -7.17 -2.51 15.45
N GLY A 68 -8.26 -1.83 15.05
CA GLY A 68 -8.21 -0.43 14.61
C GLY A 68 -7.54 -0.18 13.26
N LEU A 69 -7.33 -1.21 12.43
CA LEU A 69 -6.63 -1.08 11.15
C LEU A 69 -7.54 -0.63 9.99
N GLY A 70 -8.85 -0.62 10.18
CA GLY A 70 -9.84 -0.29 9.16
C GLY A 70 -10.67 -1.51 8.73
N VAL A 71 -11.28 -1.42 7.56
CA VAL A 71 -12.07 -2.52 6.98
C VAL A 71 -11.12 -3.47 6.25
N ARG A 72 -11.22 -4.76 6.55
CA ARG A 72 -10.40 -5.78 5.88
C ARG A 72 -10.84 -5.96 4.44
N ALA A 73 -9.92 -5.70 3.51
CA ALA A 73 -10.12 -5.83 2.08
C ALA A 73 -9.47 -7.09 1.50
N PHE A 74 -8.46 -7.63 2.17
CA PHE A 74 -7.78 -8.86 1.76
C PHE A 74 -7.20 -9.58 2.96
N ASP A 75 -7.23 -10.90 2.92
CA ASP A 75 -6.55 -11.79 3.87
C ASP A 75 -6.10 -13.03 3.12
N GLY A 76 -4.80 -13.27 3.05
CA GLY A 76 -4.30 -14.37 2.25
C GLY A 76 -2.78 -14.46 2.19
N ARG A 77 -2.26 -15.00 1.09
CA ARG A 77 -0.85 -15.28 0.90
C ARG A 77 -0.28 -14.55 -0.32
N LEU A 78 0.93 -14.03 -0.18
CA LEU A 78 1.68 -13.32 -1.20
C LEU A 78 3.06 -13.95 -1.37
N ASN A 79 3.51 -14.13 -2.60
CA ASN A 79 4.84 -14.66 -2.89
C ASN A 79 5.87 -13.52 -2.99
N ILE A 80 6.83 -13.50 -2.07
CA ILE A 80 7.95 -12.54 -2.05
C ILE A 80 9.25 -13.32 -2.23
N ALA A 81 9.49 -13.77 -3.45
CA ALA A 81 10.59 -14.66 -3.78
C ALA A 81 11.98 -14.06 -3.49
N SER A 82 12.14 -12.75 -3.65
CA SER A 82 13.40 -12.05 -3.37
C SER A 82 13.63 -11.73 -1.88
N GLY A 83 12.60 -11.85 -1.04
CA GLY A 83 12.63 -11.36 0.34
C GLY A 83 12.61 -9.83 0.45
N LEU A 84 12.32 -9.12 -0.64
CA LEU A 84 12.22 -7.67 -0.69
C LEU A 84 10.81 -7.27 -1.13
N LEU A 85 10.00 -6.80 -0.18
CA LEU A 85 8.64 -6.35 -0.41
C LEU A 85 8.64 -4.87 -0.78
N ALA A 86 7.96 -4.51 -1.88
CA ALA A 86 7.74 -3.15 -2.31
C ALA A 86 6.27 -2.74 -2.13
N ILE A 87 6.02 -1.59 -1.52
CA ILE A 87 4.68 -1.05 -1.30
C ILE A 87 4.64 0.39 -1.79
N GLY A 88 3.67 0.69 -2.65
CA GLY A 88 3.44 2.05 -3.16
C GLY A 88 3.00 2.07 -4.61
N ASP A 89 3.20 3.20 -5.27
CA ASP A 89 2.98 3.33 -6.71
C ASP A 89 4.18 2.77 -7.49
N ARG A 90 3.93 1.92 -8.48
CA ARG A 90 4.99 1.35 -9.34
C ARG A 90 5.82 2.40 -10.08
N ARG A 91 5.23 3.53 -10.39
CA ARG A 91 5.88 4.64 -11.09
C ARG A 91 6.69 5.54 -10.18
N ASN A 92 6.45 5.45 -8.88
CA ASN A 92 7.18 6.24 -7.91
C ASN A 92 8.46 5.49 -7.46
N PRO A 93 9.66 6.04 -7.72
CA PRO A 93 10.90 5.43 -7.25
C PRO A 93 11.05 5.43 -5.72
N GLU A 94 10.26 6.24 -5.02
CA GLU A 94 10.25 6.34 -3.56
C GLU A 94 9.29 5.33 -2.89
N ARG A 95 9.03 4.19 -3.53
CA ARG A 95 8.26 3.13 -2.89
C ARG A 95 8.90 2.68 -1.59
N GLN A 96 8.07 2.34 -0.61
CA GLN A 96 8.55 1.75 0.63
C GLN A 96 9.06 0.33 0.36
N LEU A 97 10.28 0.04 0.80
CA LEU A 97 10.89 -1.28 0.72
C LEU A 97 11.05 -1.87 2.12
N LEU A 98 10.69 -3.14 2.26
CA LEU A 98 10.86 -3.91 3.49
C LEU A 98 11.62 -5.19 3.17
N VAL A 99 12.59 -5.51 4.03
CA VAL A 99 13.35 -6.76 3.97
C VAL A 99 12.76 -7.74 4.97
N GLY A 100 12.51 -8.95 4.51
CA GLY A 100 11.95 -10.02 5.33
C GLY A 100 12.24 -11.40 4.76
N PRO A 101 11.51 -12.41 5.22
CA PRO A 101 11.67 -13.78 4.73
C PRO A 101 11.30 -13.86 3.24
N SER A 102 12.09 -14.60 2.47
CA SER A 102 11.76 -14.94 1.09
C SER A 102 10.73 -16.06 1.03
N GLY A 103 9.92 -16.08 -0.03
CA GLY A 103 8.91 -17.09 -0.27
C GLY A 103 7.49 -16.60 -0.01
N VAL A 104 6.62 -17.53 0.38
CA VAL A 104 5.20 -17.24 0.59
C VAL A 104 4.97 -16.73 2.00
N ILE A 105 4.39 -15.54 2.09
CA ILE A 105 4.05 -14.89 3.37
C ILE A 105 2.54 -14.75 3.52
N SER A 106 2.07 -14.69 4.75
CA SER A 106 0.69 -14.31 5.05
C SER A 106 0.58 -12.80 5.21
N VAL A 107 -0.42 -12.20 4.57
CA VAL A 107 -0.64 -10.76 4.55
C VAL A 107 -2.12 -10.43 4.63
N SER A 108 -2.47 -9.39 5.38
CA SER A 108 -3.81 -8.82 5.38
C SER A 108 -3.73 -7.35 4.96
N VAL A 109 -4.72 -6.90 4.19
CA VAL A 109 -4.85 -5.52 3.76
C VAL A 109 -6.15 -4.95 4.31
N PHE A 110 -6.04 -3.79 4.93
CA PHE A 110 -7.16 -3.02 5.46
C PHE A 110 -7.24 -1.68 4.75
N VAL A 111 -8.44 -1.18 4.54
CA VAL A 111 -8.70 0.11 3.93
C VAL A 111 -9.59 0.96 4.83
N GLY A 112 -9.49 2.26 4.66
CA GLY A 112 -10.28 3.21 5.43
C GLY A 112 -10.37 4.57 4.74
N HIS A 113 -11.21 5.43 5.31
CA HIS A 113 -11.35 6.82 4.90
C HIS A 113 -11.12 7.71 6.12
N ASP A 114 -10.42 8.81 5.92
CA ASP A 114 -10.28 9.86 6.93
C ASP A 114 -11.19 11.07 6.66
N PHE A 115 -12.00 11.01 5.58
CA PHE A 115 -13.02 11.99 5.21
C PHE A 115 -14.09 11.37 4.31
N ASP A 116 -15.30 11.98 4.29
CA ASP A 116 -16.48 11.40 3.65
C ASP A 116 -16.75 11.97 2.25
N ALA A 117 -16.25 13.15 1.92
CA ALA A 117 -16.51 13.79 0.63
C ALA A 117 -15.37 14.68 0.17
N ILE A 118 -15.24 14.80 -1.15
CA ILE A 118 -14.31 15.71 -1.84
C ILE A 118 -15.15 16.80 -2.50
N CYS A 119 -14.81 18.07 -2.25
CA CYS A 119 -15.45 19.21 -2.89
C CYS A 119 -14.61 19.67 -4.08
N PHE A 120 -15.17 19.57 -5.28
CA PHE A 120 -14.50 19.97 -6.52
C PHE A 120 -14.83 21.38 -6.96
N ASP A 121 -15.85 22.03 -6.37
CA ASP A 121 -16.32 23.34 -6.77
C ASP A 121 -16.56 24.28 -5.57
N GLU A 122 -16.68 25.58 -5.87
CA GLU A 122 -16.98 26.62 -4.90
C GLU A 122 -18.41 26.51 -4.30
N CYS A 123 -19.27 25.71 -4.92
CA CYS A 123 -20.66 25.51 -4.48
C CYS A 123 -20.76 24.55 -3.28
N GLY A 124 -19.67 23.92 -2.88
CA GLY A 124 -19.62 23.04 -1.72
C GLY A 124 -20.33 21.70 -1.90
N ILE A 125 -20.62 21.32 -3.13
CA ILE A 125 -21.18 19.98 -3.43
C ILE A 125 -20.03 18.97 -3.29
N GLY A 126 -20.11 18.12 -2.27
CA GLY A 126 -19.16 17.03 -2.03
C GLY A 126 -19.55 15.78 -2.80
N TYR A 127 -18.56 15.12 -3.36
CA TYR A 127 -18.67 13.79 -3.97
C TYR A 127 -17.92 12.78 -3.12
N PRO A 128 -18.38 11.54 -2.98
CA PRO A 128 -17.61 10.51 -2.31
C PRO A 128 -16.32 10.24 -3.09
N PRO A 129 -15.19 9.97 -2.41
CA PRO A 129 -13.96 9.59 -3.08
C PRO A 129 -14.14 8.29 -3.86
N SER A 130 -13.43 8.13 -4.97
CA SER A 130 -13.48 6.92 -5.83
C SER A 130 -12.89 5.68 -5.17
N GLY A 131 -12.15 5.85 -4.09
CA GLY A 131 -11.54 4.80 -3.31
C GLY A 131 -11.09 5.27 -1.94
N PRO A 132 -10.56 4.36 -1.09
CA PRO A 132 -10.08 4.68 0.24
C PRO A 132 -8.91 5.67 0.22
N SER A 133 -8.83 6.48 1.27
CA SER A 133 -7.72 7.40 1.54
C SER A 133 -6.63 6.78 2.43
N GLU A 134 -6.93 5.64 3.05
CA GLU A 134 -6.00 4.92 3.90
C GLU A 134 -5.87 3.46 3.48
N VAL A 135 -4.63 2.98 3.42
CA VAL A 135 -4.28 1.57 3.19
C VAL A 135 -3.35 1.12 4.30
N THR A 136 -3.69 0.03 4.95
CA THR A 136 -2.85 -0.60 5.96
C THR A 136 -2.52 -2.02 5.53
N VAL A 137 -1.25 -2.34 5.43
CA VAL A 137 -0.74 -3.68 5.15
C VAL A 137 -0.21 -4.28 6.44
N LEU A 138 -0.78 -5.40 6.84
CA LEU A 138 -0.33 -6.18 7.99
C LEU A 138 0.42 -7.42 7.49
N LEU A 139 1.71 -7.47 7.78
CA LEU A 139 2.57 -8.61 7.49
C LEU A 139 2.59 -9.52 8.72
N HIS A 140 2.09 -10.73 8.57
CA HIS A 140 2.00 -11.66 9.69
C HIS A 140 3.39 -12.18 10.08
N GLY A 141 3.77 -11.97 11.35
CA GLY A 141 5.07 -12.34 11.92
C GLY A 141 5.95 -11.14 12.26
N ASP A 142 7.08 -11.41 12.90
CA ASP A 142 7.96 -10.38 13.46
C ASP A 142 9.28 -10.19 12.66
N SER A 143 9.37 -10.77 11.46
CA SER A 143 10.63 -10.88 10.71
C SER A 143 10.83 -9.77 9.66
N TRP A 144 10.06 -8.71 9.71
CA TRP A 144 10.10 -7.64 8.71
C TRP A 144 10.82 -6.41 9.20
N HIS A 145 11.73 -5.88 8.39
CA HIS A 145 12.50 -4.67 8.69
C HIS A 145 12.36 -3.65 7.56
N THR A 146 12.14 -2.40 7.92
CA THR A 146 12.11 -1.30 6.95
C THR A 146 13.49 -1.09 6.37
N TYR A 147 13.63 -1.18 5.05
CA TYR A 147 14.83 -0.80 4.34
C TYR A 147 14.68 0.65 3.88
N THR A 148 15.36 1.56 4.54
CA THR A 148 15.33 2.97 4.18
C THR A 148 16.57 3.30 3.35
N LEU A 149 16.41 3.51 2.05
CA LEU A 149 17.49 3.98 1.16
C LEU A 149 18.10 5.32 1.62
N ARG A 150 17.40 6.08 2.47
CA ARG A 150 17.90 7.35 3.05
C ARG A 150 19.22 7.21 3.82
N ASN A 151 19.51 6.05 4.38
CA ASN A 151 20.77 5.84 5.11
C ASN A 151 21.99 5.69 4.20
N THR A 152 21.81 5.51 2.90
CA THR A 152 22.93 5.40 1.94
C THR A 152 23.36 6.77 1.40
N VAL A 153 22.45 7.72 1.31
CA VAL A 153 22.76 9.08 0.80
C VAL A 153 23.48 9.93 1.85
N ASP A 154 23.13 9.78 3.12
CA ASP A 154 23.81 10.52 4.21
C ASP A 154 25.22 10.01 4.51
N ARG A 155 25.57 8.79 4.11
CA ARG A 155 26.94 8.25 4.24
C ARG A 155 27.93 8.83 3.22
N TRP A 156 27.44 9.44 2.13
CA TRP A 156 28.29 10.05 1.09
C TRP A 156 28.47 11.57 1.22
N ARG A 157 27.93 12.20 2.26
CA ARG A 157 28.41 13.52 2.66
C ARG A 157 29.79 13.41 3.29
N ILE A 158 30.75 13.16 2.43
CA ILE A 158 32.18 13.25 2.73
C ILE A 158 32.48 14.68 3.14
N ARG A 159 33.12 14.75 4.29
CA ARG A 159 33.79 15.92 4.79
C ARG A 159 34.70 16.52 3.68
N CYS A 160 34.47 17.75 3.33
CA CYS A 160 35.52 18.65 2.87
C CYS A 160 35.96 19.50 4.04
#